data_9e3eff34a1edc754c74a18c9fb80e025
#
_entry.id   9e3eff34a1edc754c74a18c9fb80e025
#
_cell.length_a   1.000
_cell.length_b   1.000
_cell.length_c   1.000
_cell.angle_alpha   90.00
_cell.angle_beta   90.00
_cell.angle_gamma   90.00
#
_symmetry.space_group_name_H-M   'P 1'
#
loop_
_entity.id
_entity.type
_entity.pdbx_description
1 polymer ?
#
loop_
_entity_poly.entity_id
_entity_poly.type
_entity_poly.pdbx_seq_one_letter_code
_entity_poly.pdbx_strand_id
1 'polypeptide(L)'
;MNLESAIAAAAAGWLAMAMGWLVRSVQYGRQLAEQLELRDPNRYEALGSPRPGYFDSLRRSRFSRFVMQAEFRSLADAALIAQFEAYRTTEIRGLVVVLSTLAALGAVVFWFEHGA
;
A
#
# COMPACT_ATOMS: atom_id res chain seq x y z
N MET A 1 -9.48 -33.51 1.45
CA MET A 1 -8.92 -32.43 0.63
C MET A 1 -7.49 -32.80 0.28
N ASN A 2 -7.12 -32.75 -0.98
CA ASN A 2 -5.78 -33.06 -1.40
C ASN A 2 -4.85 -31.83 -1.28
N LEU A 3 -3.56 -32.04 -1.52
CA LEU A 3 -2.55 -30.99 -1.42
C LEU A 3 -2.80 -29.85 -2.42
N GLU A 4 -3.17 -30.19 -3.66
CA GLU A 4 -3.44 -29.19 -4.70
C GLU A 4 -4.60 -28.28 -4.30
N SER A 5 -5.67 -28.84 -3.75
CA SER A 5 -6.81 -28.08 -3.27
C SER A 5 -6.43 -27.18 -2.09
N ALA A 6 -5.58 -27.66 -1.18
CA ALA A 6 -5.10 -26.89 -0.05
C ALA A 6 -4.23 -25.70 -0.52
N ILE A 7 -3.34 -25.91 -1.49
CA ILE A 7 -2.50 -24.87 -2.05
C ILE A 7 -3.36 -23.85 -2.79
N ALA A 8 -4.32 -24.30 -3.60
CA ALA A 8 -5.24 -23.42 -4.32
C ALA A 8 -6.06 -22.56 -3.35
N ALA A 9 -6.56 -23.14 -2.26
CA ALA A 9 -7.30 -22.39 -1.25
C ALA A 9 -6.43 -21.35 -0.55
N ALA A 10 -5.19 -21.71 -0.21
CA ALA A 10 -4.25 -20.79 0.42
C ALA A 10 -3.90 -19.62 -0.51
N ALA A 11 -3.67 -19.91 -1.79
CA ALA A 11 -3.38 -18.88 -2.80
C ALA A 11 -4.56 -17.94 -3.00
N ALA A 12 -5.78 -18.48 -3.07
CA ALA A 12 -7.00 -17.69 -3.19
C ALA A 12 -7.21 -16.81 -1.95
N GLY A 13 -6.98 -17.34 -0.77
CA GLY A 13 -7.07 -16.58 0.48
C GLY A 13 -6.04 -15.46 0.56
N TRP A 14 -4.81 -15.73 0.17
CA TRP A 14 -3.76 -14.72 0.10
C TRP A 14 -4.11 -13.62 -0.89
N LEU A 15 -4.59 -14.00 -2.08
CA LEU A 15 -4.98 -13.04 -3.10
C LEU A 15 -6.11 -12.14 -2.61
N ALA A 16 -7.14 -12.72 -1.97
CA ALA A 16 -8.24 -11.94 -1.40
C ALA A 16 -7.74 -10.97 -0.34
N MET A 17 -6.83 -11.40 0.54
CA MET A 17 -6.22 -10.54 1.55
C MET A 17 -5.42 -9.39 0.91
N ALA A 18 -4.61 -9.68 -0.09
CA ALA A 18 -3.81 -8.70 -0.79
C ALA A 18 -4.69 -7.67 -1.52
N MET A 19 -5.75 -8.12 -2.17
CA MET A 19 -6.71 -7.24 -2.84
C MET A 19 -7.45 -6.35 -1.85
N GLY A 20 -7.87 -6.89 -0.72
CA GLY A 20 -8.52 -6.13 0.35
C GLY A 20 -7.58 -5.06 0.91
N TRP A 21 -6.33 -5.40 1.15
CA TRP A 21 -5.32 -4.45 1.58
C TRP A 21 -5.09 -3.35 0.54
N LEU A 22 -5.01 -3.72 -0.74
CA LEU A 22 -4.81 -2.75 -1.82
C LEU A 22 -5.96 -1.75 -1.92
N VAL A 23 -7.21 -2.22 -1.86
CA VAL A 23 -8.39 -1.36 -1.87
C VAL A 23 -8.37 -0.39 -0.69
N ARG A 24 -8.06 -0.90 0.49
CA ARG A 24 -7.99 -0.11 1.71
C ARG A 24 -6.88 0.94 1.65
N SER A 25 -5.73 0.57 1.10
CA SER A 25 -4.60 1.46 0.87
C SER A 25 -4.97 2.61 -0.07
N VAL A 26 -5.62 2.32 -1.19
CA VAL A 26 -6.06 3.33 -2.14
C VAL A 26 -7.07 4.29 -1.51
N GLN A 27 -8.03 3.77 -0.74
CA GLN A 27 -9.03 4.60 -0.07
C GLN A 27 -8.38 5.52 0.98
N TYR A 28 -7.46 5.00 1.76
CA TYR A 28 -6.73 5.78 2.77
C TYR A 28 -5.89 6.88 2.12
N GLY A 29 -5.15 6.52 1.07
CA GLY A 29 -4.34 7.49 0.32
C GLY A 29 -5.18 8.59 -0.30
N ARG A 30 -6.36 8.26 -0.82
CA ARG A 30 -7.31 9.24 -1.36
C ARG A 30 -7.79 10.20 -0.28
N GLN A 31 -8.13 9.69 0.90
CA GLN A 31 -8.55 10.53 2.02
C GLN A 31 -7.44 11.49 2.44
N LEU A 32 -6.20 11.04 2.50
CA LEU A 32 -5.06 11.89 2.83
C LEU A 32 -4.79 12.94 1.74
N ALA A 33 -4.92 12.58 0.47
CA ALA A 33 -4.78 13.52 -0.63
C ALA A 33 -5.86 14.63 -0.55
N GLU A 34 -7.09 14.27 -0.20
CA GLU A 34 -8.17 15.23 0.01
C GLU A 34 -7.88 16.15 1.20
N GLN A 35 -7.36 15.62 2.30
CA GLN A 35 -6.96 16.42 3.46
C GLN A 35 -5.82 17.38 3.11
N LEU A 36 -4.86 16.93 2.32
CA LEU A 36 -3.77 17.77 1.84
C LEU A 36 -4.30 18.92 0.98
N GLU A 37 -5.22 18.63 0.06
CA GLU A 37 -5.85 19.63 -0.79
C GLU A 37 -6.57 20.71 0.04
N LEU A 38 -7.29 20.29 1.10
CA LEU A 38 -8.03 21.20 1.96
C LEU A 38 -7.15 22.03 2.88
N ARG A 39 -6.08 21.45 3.42
CA ARG A 39 -5.23 22.07 4.44
C ARG A 39 -4.00 22.76 3.90
N ASP A 40 -3.45 22.26 2.78
CA ASP A 40 -2.27 22.82 2.14
C ASP A 40 -2.40 22.71 0.62
N PRO A 41 -3.29 23.54 0.00
CA PRO A 41 -3.55 23.45 -1.43
C PRO A 41 -2.32 23.73 -2.29
N ASN A 42 -1.39 24.58 -1.83
CA ASN A 42 -0.18 24.88 -2.57
C ASN A 42 0.73 23.65 -2.68
N ARG A 43 0.85 22.89 -1.59
CA ARG A 43 1.65 21.66 -1.58
C ARG A 43 0.98 20.58 -2.43
N TYR A 44 -0.35 20.50 -2.37
CA TYR A 44 -1.11 19.57 -3.20
C TYR A 44 -0.88 19.84 -4.69
N GLU A 45 -0.93 21.11 -5.11
CA GLU A 45 -0.64 21.49 -6.49
C GLU A 45 0.81 21.21 -6.86
N ALA A 46 1.76 21.45 -5.96
CA ALA A 46 3.18 21.18 -6.19
C ALA A 46 3.45 19.70 -6.47
N LEU A 47 2.63 18.82 -5.91
CA LEU A 47 2.69 17.37 -6.17
C LEU A 47 1.98 16.96 -7.45
N GLY A 48 1.40 17.90 -8.20
CA GLY A 48 0.67 17.64 -9.43
C GLY A 48 -0.78 17.23 -9.20
N SER A 49 -1.39 17.68 -8.11
CA SER A 49 -2.77 17.36 -7.73
C SER A 49 -3.04 15.85 -7.72
N PRO A 50 -2.32 15.08 -6.88
CA PRO A 50 -2.39 13.63 -6.91
C PRO A 50 -3.76 13.11 -6.52
N ARG A 51 -4.24 12.08 -7.24
CA ARG A 51 -5.47 11.37 -6.92
C ARG A 51 -5.19 9.88 -6.93
N PRO A 52 -4.79 9.29 -5.79
CA PRO A 52 -4.51 7.85 -5.71
C PRO A 52 -5.69 7.02 -6.21
N GLY A 53 -5.41 6.00 -7.01
CA GLY A 53 -6.43 5.16 -7.62
C GLY A 53 -6.81 5.55 -9.04
N TYR A 54 -6.36 6.70 -9.55
CA TYR A 54 -6.52 7.08 -10.96
C TYR A 54 -5.32 6.60 -11.79
N PHE A 55 -5.50 6.52 -13.11
CA PHE A 55 -4.50 5.95 -14.03
C PHE A 55 -3.35 6.89 -14.38
N ASP A 56 -3.21 8.02 -13.72
CA ASP A 56 -2.08 8.91 -13.91
C ASP A 56 -0.88 8.41 -13.09
N SER A 57 -0.03 7.62 -13.71
CA SER A 57 1.11 6.99 -13.06
C SER A 57 2.13 8.00 -12.53
N LEU A 58 2.31 9.15 -13.20
CA LEU A 58 3.27 10.17 -12.78
C LEU A 58 2.83 10.87 -11.49
N ARG A 59 1.57 11.28 -11.41
CA ARG A 59 0.99 11.89 -10.21
C ARG A 59 1.01 10.93 -9.04
N ARG A 60 0.65 9.67 -9.29
CA ARG A 60 0.66 8.61 -8.27
C ARG A 60 2.08 8.34 -7.77
N SER A 61 3.07 8.34 -8.67
CA SER A 61 4.47 8.18 -8.31
C SER A 61 4.97 9.31 -7.42
N ARG A 62 4.62 10.55 -7.72
CA ARG A 62 5.00 11.70 -6.91
C ARG A 62 4.38 11.64 -5.52
N PHE A 63 3.11 11.28 -5.43
CA PHE A 63 2.42 11.12 -4.16
C PHE A 63 3.04 9.98 -3.35
N SER A 64 3.31 8.84 -3.97
CA SER A 64 3.95 7.71 -3.33
C SER A 64 5.33 8.07 -2.78
N ARG A 65 6.13 8.82 -3.55
CA ARG A 65 7.43 9.32 -3.10
C ARG A 65 7.28 10.27 -1.90
N PHE A 66 6.32 11.18 -1.98
CA PHE A 66 6.03 12.12 -0.90
C PHE A 66 5.75 11.39 0.42
N VAL A 67 5.00 10.29 0.37
CA VAL A 67 4.70 9.47 1.54
C VAL A 67 5.92 8.62 1.94
N MET A 68 6.49 7.87 1.03
CA MET A 68 7.53 6.88 1.35
C MET A 68 8.85 7.51 1.78
N GLN A 69 9.23 8.62 1.17
CA GLN A 69 10.44 9.37 1.54
C GLN A 69 10.19 10.38 2.67
N ALA A 70 8.98 10.36 3.24
CA ALA A 70 8.62 11.22 4.36
C ALA A 70 8.77 12.72 4.05
N GLU A 71 8.56 13.12 2.80
CA GLU A 71 8.59 14.53 2.39
C GLU A 71 7.49 15.34 3.08
N PHE A 72 6.41 14.67 3.53
CA PHE A 72 5.33 15.28 4.28
C PHE A 72 5.78 15.90 5.61
N ARG A 73 6.94 15.51 6.13
CA ARG A 73 7.49 16.09 7.36
C ARG A 73 7.81 17.58 7.24
N SER A 74 7.90 18.08 6.01
CA SER A 74 8.09 19.52 5.74
C SER A 74 6.80 20.32 5.76
N LEU A 75 5.64 19.68 5.96
CA LEU A 75 4.35 20.37 6.08
C LEU A 75 4.28 21.18 7.37
N ALA A 76 3.52 22.28 7.35
CA ALA A 76 3.33 23.12 8.52
C ALA A 76 2.27 22.57 9.48
N ASP A 77 1.35 21.74 9.02
CA ASP A 77 0.24 21.19 9.80
C ASP A 77 0.67 19.91 10.52
N ALA A 78 0.86 20.00 11.84
CA ALA A 78 1.30 18.88 12.66
C ALA A 78 0.30 17.71 12.66
N ALA A 79 -1.00 17.99 12.64
CA ALA A 79 -2.03 16.95 12.59
C ALA A 79 -1.97 16.19 11.26
N LEU A 80 -1.74 16.90 10.17
CA LEU A 80 -1.60 16.30 8.84
C LEU A 80 -0.32 15.44 8.77
N ILE A 81 0.79 15.92 9.33
CA ILE A 81 2.03 15.14 9.42
C ILE A 81 1.78 13.83 10.16
N ALA A 82 1.07 13.87 11.29
CA ALA A 82 0.75 12.67 12.07
C ALA A 82 -0.10 11.68 11.28
N GLN A 83 -1.04 12.16 10.48
CA GLN A 83 -1.86 11.32 9.61
C GLN A 83 -1.03 10.64 8.52
N PHE A 84 -0.11 11.37 7.90
CA PHE A 84 0.81 10.80 6.90
C PHE A 84 1.79 9.80 7.51
N GLU A 85 2.28 10.05 8.72
CA GLU A 85 3.14 9.10 9.42
C GLU A 85 2.40 7.79 9.69
N ALA A 86 1.15 7.85 10.14
CA ALA A 86 0.33 6.67 10.37
C ALA A 86 0.09 5.91 9.06
N TYR A 87 -0.21 6.61 7.98
CA TYR A 87 -0.40 6.02 6.66
C TYR A 87 0.86 5.32 6.18
N ARG A 88 2.01 6.00 6.26
CA ARG A 88 3.30 5.45 5.86
C ARG A 88 3.62 4.17 6.62
N THR A 89 3.43 4.18 7.93
CA THR A 89 3.68 3.01 8.77
C THR A 89 2.76 1.85 8.38
N THR A 90 1.48 2.12 8.16
CA THR A 90 0.50 1.11 7.74
C THR A 90 0.86 0.53 6.38
N GLU A 91 1.28 1.36 5.43
CA GLU A 91 1.69 0.92 4.10
C GLU A 91 2.93 0.02 4.16
N ILE A 92 3.94 0.41 4.92
CA ILE A 92 5.16 -0.38 5.06
C ILE A 92 4.86 -1.72 5.72
N ARG A 93 4.07 -1.72 6.80
CA ARG A 93 3.66 -2.96 7.47
C ARG A 93 2.87 -3.88 6.56
N GLY A 94 1.91 -3.31 5.82
CA GLY A 94 1.09 -4.07 4.88
C GLY A 94 1.94 -4.69 3.78
N LEU A 95 2.87 -3.93 3.22
CA LEU A 95 3.79 -4.42 2.19
C LEU A 95 4.66 -5.56 2.72
N VAL A 96 5.21 -5.41 3.93
CA VAL A 96 6.01 -6.47 4.56
C VAL A 96 5.18 -7.73 4.77
N VAL A 97 3.96 -7.61 5.28
CA VAL A 97 3.07 -8.76 5.49
C VAL A 97 2.74 -9.45 4.17
N VAL A 98 2.36 -8.69 3.15
CA VAL A 98 1.99 -9.24 1.84
C VAL A 98 3.17 -9.97 1.21
N LEU A 99 4.35 -9.35 1.20
CA LEU A 99 5.54 -9.97 0.61
C LEU A 99 6.04 -11.17 1.42
N SER A 100 5.99 -11.10 2.74
CA SER A 100 6.40 -12.22 3.61
C SER A 100 5.49 -13.42 3.44
N THR A 101 4.18 -13.20 3.39
CA THR A 101 3.21 -14.29 3.18
C THR A 101 3.33 -14.88 1.78
N LEU A 102 3.59 -14.07 0.76
CA LEU A 102 3.84 -14.54 -0.59
C LEU A 102 5.11 -15.41 -0.66
N ALA A 103 6.19 -14.97 -0.01
CA ALA A 103 7.43 -15.73 0.06
C ALA A 103 7.23 -17.06 0.78
N ALA A 104 6.48 -17.06 1.88
CA ALA A 104 6.17 -18.28 2.63
C ALA A 104 5.34 -19.25 1.79
N LEU A 105 4.34 -18.75 1.08
CA LEU A 105 3.52 -19.57 0.19
C LEU A 105 4.36 -20.17 -0.95
N GLY A 106 5.22 -19.37 -1.56
CA GLY A 106 6.15 -19.83 -2.60
C GLY A 106 7.12 -20.89 -2.09
N ALA A 107 7.64 -20.72 -0.87
CA ALA A 107 8.52 -21.70 -0.25
C ALA A 107 7.80 -23.02 0.03
N VAL A 108 6.56 -22.97 0.47
CA VAL A 108 5.74 -24.18 0.69
C VAL A 108 5.51 -24.91 -0.62
N VAL A 109 5.13 -24.19 -1.68
CA VAL A 109 4.91 -24.81 -3.00
C VAL A 109 6.21 -25.42 -3.53
N PHE A 110 7.31 -24.70 -3.42
CA PHE A 110 8.62 -25.19 -3.84
C PHE A 110 9.01 -26.46 -3.06
N TRP A 111 8.81 -26.48 -1.75
CA TRP A 111 9.10 -27.63 -0.91
C TRP A 111 8.33 -28.86 -1.36
N PHE A 112 7.02 -28.73 -1.61
CA PHE A 112 6.19 -29.84 -2.03
C PHE A 112 6.49 -30.35 -3.44
N GLU A 113 7.00 -29.50 -4.33
CA GLU A 113 7.37 -29.87 -5.69
C GLU A 113 8.77 -30.48 -5.78
N HIS A 114 9.71 -30.01 -4.95
CA HIS A 114 11.13 -30.34 -5.09
C HIS A 114 11.77 -30.95 -3.83
N GLY A 115 11.10 -30.92 -2.71
CA GLY A 115 11.68 -31.25 -1.41
C GLY A 115 11.47 -32.68 -0.95
N ALA A 116 11.08 -33.57 -1.82
CA ALA A 116 10.80 -34.96 -1.39
C ALA A 116 12.09 -35.73 -1.08
#